data_87b7a28b16a45ed7a1e08ff4519e3426
#
_entry.id   87b7a28b16a45ed7a1e08ff4519e3426
#
_cell.length_a   1.000
_cell.length_b   1.000
_cell.length_c   1.000
_cell.angle_alpha   90.00
_cell.angle_beta   90.00
_cell.angle_gamma   90.00
#
_symmetry.space_group_name_H-M   'P 1'
#
loop_
_entity.id
_entity.type
_entity.pdbx_description
1 polymer ?
#
loop_
_entity_poly.entity_id
_entity_poly.type
_entity_poly.pdbx_seq_one_letter_code
_entity_poly.pdbx_strand_id
1 'polypeptide(L)'
;MAKKLLDFQDVLREELKDKDFKKFYEEEGRRLALGYKIAKLRQKLGLTQEELAKEIHTSQATIARLEGGDYLGYSLRTLEKIALATGTHLEVQFR
;
A
#
# COMPACT_ATOMS: atom_id res chain seq x y z
N MET A 1 -1.43 -3.55 24.60
CA MET A 1 -1.52 -4.64 23.63
C MET A 1 -0.79 -4.27 22.36
N ALA A 2 0.15 -5.09 21.95
CA ALA A 2 0.90 -4.80 20.74
C ALA A 2 -0.03 -4.78 19.52
N LYS A 3 -0.01 -3.68 18.79
CA LYS A 3 -0.78 -3.57 17.55
C LYS A 3 -0.15 -4.50 16.53
N LYS A 4 -0.92 -5.46 16.04
CA LYS A 4 -0.44 -6.36 15.01
C LYS A 4 -0.21 -5.55 13.73
N LEU A 5 1.03 -5.48 13.30
CA LEU A 5 1.37 -4.80 12.04
C LEU A 5 0.82 -5.61 10.88
N LEU A 6 0.24 -4.92 9.91
CA LEU A 6 -0.26 -5.56 8.72
C LEU A 6 0.92 -5.88 7.81
N ASP A 7 1.26 -7.17 7.74
CA ASP A 7 2.32 -7.65 6.87
C ASP A 7 1.75 -7.86 5.48
N PHE A 8 2.38 -7.25 4.48
CA PHE A 8 1.97 -7.42 3.10
C PHE A 8 1.97 -8.88 2.67
N GLN A 9 2.95 -9.66 3.13
CA GLN A 9 3.02 -11.08 2.77
C GLN A 9 1.82 -11.85 3.33
N ASP A 10 1.36 -11.52 4.53
CA ASP A 10 0.18 -12.15 5.11
C ASP A 10 -1.09 -11.79 4.35
N VAL A 11 -1.24 -10.51 4.00
CA VAL A 11 -2.36 -10.04 3.20
C VAL A 11 -2.34 -10.70 1.84
N LEU A 12 -1.19 -10.73 1.18
CA LEU A 12 -1.04 -11.34 -0.14
C LEU A 12 -1.33 -12.84 -0.09
N ARG A 13 -0.87 -13.53 0.95
CA ARG A 13 -1.10 -14.96 1.11
C ARG A 13 -2.59 -15.28 1.20
N GLU A 14 -3.35 -14.49 1.93
CA GLU A 14 -4.79 -14.64 2.01
C GLU A 14 -5.46 -14.36 0.67
N GLU A 15 -5.06 -13.28 0.00
CA GLU A 15 -5.65 -12.90 -1.28
C GLU A 15 -5.29 -13.89 -2.40
N LEU A 16 -4.10 -14.50 -2.36
CA LEU A 16 -3.68 -15.47 -3.37
C LEU A 16 -4.47 -16.80 -3.29
N LYS A 17 -5.25 -17.00 -2.24
CA LYS A 17 -6.18 -18.11 -2.17
C LYS A 17 -7.36 -17.91 -3.12
N ASP A 18 -7.66 -16.67 -3.46
CA ASP A 18 -8.65 -16.33 -4.49
C ASP A 18 -7.99 -16.46 -5.86
N LYS A 19 -8.56 -17.30 -6.73
CA LYS A 19 -8.00 -17.56 -8.04
C LYS A 19 -7.96 -16.33 -8.94
N ASP A 20 -8.99 -15.48 -8.85
CA ASP A 20 -9.06 -14.28 -9.68
C ASP A 20 -8.01 -13.28 -9.25
N PHE A 21 -7.81 -13.10 -7.96
CA PHE A 21 -6.75 -12.22 -7.45
C PHE A 21 -5.37 -12.77 -7.82
N LYS A 22 -5.16 -14.06 -7.68
CA LYS A 22 -3.89 -14.67 -8.03
C LYS A 22 -3.54 -14.43 -9.50
N LYS A 23 -4.49 -14.63 -10.39
CA LYS A 23 -4.31 -14.37 -11.81
C LYS A 23 -3.98 -12.89 -12.06
N PHE A 24 -4.73 -11.99 -11.43
CA PHE A 24 -4.49 -10.56 -11.53
C PHE A 24 -3.08 -10.20 -11.07
N TYR A 25 -2.66 -10.72 -9.93
CA TYR A 25 -1.33 -10.47 -9.39
C TYR A 25 -0.23 -10.95 -10.34
N GLU A 26 -0.40 -12.14 -10.90
CA GLU A 26 0.57 -12.71 -11.84
C GLU A 26 0.65 -11.92 -13.14
N GLU A 27 -0.47 -11.41 -13.64
CA GLU A 27 -0.55 -10.68 -14.91
C GLU A 27 -0.10 -9.23 -14.76
N GLU A 28 -0.55 -8.54 -13.73
CA GLU A 28 -0.32 -7.10 -13.56
C GLU A 28 0.93 -6.78 -12.73
N GLY A 29 1.42 -7.78 -12.01
CA GLY A 29 2.71 -7.67 -11.37
C GLY A 29 2.75 -6.85 -10.09
N ARG A 30 4.00 -6.54 -9.72
CA ARG A 30 4.31 -6.00 -8.40
C ARG A 30 3.94 -4.54 -8.19
N ARG A 31 3.80 -3.78 -9.27
CA ARG A 31 3.46 -2.36 -9.14
C ARG A 31 2.07 -2.17 -8.52
N LEU A 32 1.13 -3.06 -8.86
CA LEU A 32 -0.22 -3.03 -8.28
C LEU A 32 -0.22 -3.58 -6.86
N ALA A 33 0.71 -4.46 -6.54
CA ALA A 33 0.82 -5.02 -5.19
C ALA A 33 1.15 -3.94 -4.15
N LEU A 34 2.03 -3.00 -4.48
CA LEU A 34 2.35 -1.90 -3.57
C LEU A 34 1.14 -1.00 -3.34
N GLY A 35 0.44 -0.65 -4.43
CA GLY A 35 -0.77 0.15 -4.33
C GLY A 35 -1.84 -0.52 -3.47
N TYR A 36 -2.03 -1.82 -3.67
CA TYR A 36 -2.95 -2.61 -2.86
C TYR A 36 -2.57 -2.56 -1.38
N LYS A 37 -1.30 -2.71 -1.07
CA LYS A 37 -0.83 -2.64 0.31
C LYS A 37 -1.11 -1.29 0.95
N ILE A 38 -0.84 -0.21 0.22
CA ILE A 38 -1.10 1.14 0.71
C ILE A 38 -2.59 1.31 1.02
N ALA A 39 -3.46 0.86 0.11
CA ALA A 39 -4.90 0.93 0.31
C ALA A 39 -5.34 0.14 1.55
N LYS A 40 -4.79 -1.06 1.74
CA LYS A 40 -5.12 -1.89 2.90
C LYS A 40 -4.68 -1.26 4.21
N LEU A 41 -3.47 -0.70 4.26
CA LEU A 41 -2.98 0.00 5.46
C LEU A 41 -3.87 1.18 5.79
N ARG A 42 -4.23 1.96 4.77
CA ARG A 42 -5.10 3.12 4.94
C ARG A 42 -6.48 2.70 5.48
N GLN A 43 -7.09 1.72 4.84
CA GLN A 43 -8.42 1.23 5.21
C GLN A 43 -8.43 0.66 6.62
N LYS A 44 -7.38 -0.02 7.02
CA LYS A 44 -7.27 -0.60 8.35
C LYS A 44 -7.30 0.47 9.43
N LEU A 45 -6.78 1.65 9.14
CA LEU A 45 -6.80 2.79 10.05
C LEU A 45 -8.07 3.63 9.94
N GLY A 46 -8.99 3.25 9.06
CA GLY A 46 -10.22 3.99 8.84
C GLY A 46 -10.03 5.32 8.15
N LEU A 47 -8.92 5.51 7.44
CA LEU A 47 -8.64 6.75 6.73
C LEU A 47 -9.16 6.72 5.31
N THR A 48 -9.70 7.86 4.86
CA THR A 48 -9.98 8.06 3.44
C THR A 48 -8.69 8.40 2.70
N GLN A 49 -8.71 8.32 1.38
CA GLN A 49 -7.57 8.75 0.57
C GLN A 49 -7.23 10.21 0.85
N GLU A 50 -8.24 11.05 1.00
CA GLU A 50 -8.04 12.47 1.30
C GLU A 50 -7.39 12.67 2.67
N GLU A 51 -7.82 11.92 3.67
CA GLU A 51 -7.23 12.01 5.00
C GLU A 51 -5.77 11.57 5.01
N LEU A 52 -5.43 10.46 4.35
CA LEU A 52 -4.05 10.05 4.23
C LEU A 52 -3.23 11.09 3.48
N ALA A 53 -3.78 11.66 2.41
CA ALA A 53 -3.11 12.70 1.64
C ALA A 53 -2.74 13.89 2.52
N LYS A 54 -3.66 14.34 3.39
CA LYS A 54 -3.39 15.43 4.33
C LYS A 54 -2.27 15.08 5.30
N GLU A 55 -2.28 13.85 5.82
CA GLU A 55 -1.26 13.39 6.76
C GLU A 55 0.15 13.48 6.18
N ILE A 56 0.30 13.20 4.91
CA ILE A 56 1.62 13.17 4.26
C ILE A 56 1.86 14.38 3.36
N HIS A 57 1.00 15.40 3.44
CA HIS A 57 1.14 16.66 2.71
C HIS A 57 1.16 16.47 1.19
N THR A 58 0.22 15.69 0.68
CA THR A 58 0.06 15.48 -0.75
C THR A 58 -1.41 15.60 -1.14
N SER A 59 -1.74 15.37 -2.41
CA SER A 59 -3.11 15.44 -2.90
C SER A 59 -3.80 14.08 -2.85
N GLN A 60 -5.12 14.07 -2.76
CA GLN A 60 -5.92 12.86 -2.85
C GLN A 60 -5.66 12.14 -4.18
N ALA A 61 -5.48 12.91 -5.27
CA ALA A 61 -5.19 12.34 -6.59
C ALA A 61 -3.87 11.54 -6.56
N THR A 62 -2.86 12.00 -5.83
CA THR A 62 -1.61 11.27 -5.69
C THR A 62 -1.83 9.94 -4.99
N ILE A 63 -2.59 9.92 -3.89
CA ILE A 63 -2.89 8.68 -3.18
C ILE A 63 -3.68 7.73 -4.08
N ALA A 64 -4.67 8.24 -4.81
CA ALA A 64 -5.45 7.42 -5.73
C ALA A 64 -4.55 6.76 -6.79
N ARG A 65 -3.60 7.50 -7.35
CA ARG A 65 -2.65 6.96 -8.33
C ARG A 65 -1.75 5.90 -7.73
N LEU A 66 -1.24 6.15 -6.52
CA LEU A 66 -0.40 5.18 -5.83
C LEU A 66 -1.16 3.87 -5.58
N GLU A 67 -2.40 3.97 -5.10
CA GLU A 67 -3.23 2.81 -4.82
C GLU A 67 -3.65 2.08 -6.09
N GLY A 68 -3.80 2.82 -7.19
CA GLY A 68 -4.15 2.24 -8.49
C GLY A 68 -2.97 1.67 -9.26
N GLY A 69 -1.75 1.84 -8.76
CA GLY A 69 -0.57 1.32 -9.44
C GLY A 69 -0.16 2.10 -10.68
N ASP A 70 -0.81 3.23 -10.93
CA ASP A 70 -0.55 4.03 -12.13
C ASP A 70 0.61 5.00 -11.97
N TYR A 71 1.04 5.22 -10.74
CA TYR A 71 2.08 6.18 -10.44
C TYR A 71 3.42 5.49 -10.33
N LEU A 72 4.25 5.64 -11.36
CA LEU A 72 5.55 4.98 -11.45
C LEU A 72 6.69 5.77 -10.80
N GLY A 73 6.44 7.01 -10.42
CA GLY A 73 7.48 7.91 -9.95
C GLY A 73 7.47 8.20 -8.45
N TYR A 74 6.82 7.38 -7.64
CA TYR A 74 6.82 7.66 -6.21
C TYR A 74 8.20 7.38 -5.61
N SER A 75 8.63 8.31 -4.74
CA SER A 75 9.94 8.26 -4.12
C SER A 75 9.92 7.46 -2.83
N LEU A 76 11.10 7.04 -2.39
CA LEU A 76 11.25 6.45 -1.05
C LEU A 76 10.74 7.40 0.02
N ARG A 77 10.94 8.70 -0.16
CA ARG A 77 10.46 9.71 0.80
C ARG A 77 8.94 9.64 0.97
N THR A 78 8.21 9.52 -0.15
CA THR A 78 6.76 9.38 -0.10
C THR A 78 6.35 8.11 0.64
N LEU A 79 7.01 7.00 0.34
CA LEU A 79 6.74 5.73 1.00
C LEU A 79 7.06 5.78 2.50
N GLU A 80 8.14 6.47 2.89
CA GLU A 80 8.47 6.67 4.29
C GLU A 80 7.40 7.47 5.02
N LYS A 81 6.87 8.51 4.38
CA LYS A 81 5.78 9.30 4.96
C LYS A 81 4.53 8.45 5.18
N ILE A 82 4.22 7.59 4.21
CA ILE A 82 3.09 6.66 4.33
C ILE A 82 3.33 5.68 5.48
N ALA A 83 4.54 5.15 5.59
CA ALA A 83 4.89 4.24 6.69
C ALA A 83 4.70 4.92 8.04
N LEU A 84 5.20 6.15 8.21
CA LEU A 84 5.03 6.91 9.45
C LEU A 84 3.55 7.16 9.75
N ALA A 85 2.78 7.57 8.75
CA ALA A 85 1.36 7.88 8.92
C ALA A 85 0.54 6.64 9.26
N THR A 86 0.99 5.46 8.86
CA THR A 86 0.26 4.20 9.07
C THR A 86 0.84 3.35 10.22
N GLY A 87 1.87 3.85 10.91
CA GLY A 87 2.49 3.12 12.02
C GLY A 87 3.22 1.86 11.60
N THR A 88 3.76 1.86 10.38
CA THR A 88 4.50 0.71 9.84
C THR A 88 5.96 1.09 9.57
N HIS A 89 6.75 0.11 9.19
CA HIS A 89 8.13 0.31 8.76
C HIS A 89 8.27 0.01 7.28
N LEU A 90 8.97 0.89 6.57
CA LEU A 90 9.32 0.64 5.17
C LEU A 90 10.61 -0.16 5.11
N GLU A 91 10.57 -1.26 4.40
CA GLU A 91 11.77 -2.03 4.07
C GLU A 91 11.89 -2.13 2.55
N VAL A 92 13.10 -1.95 2.06
CA VAL A 92 13.40 -2.07 0.63
C VAL A 92 14.46 -3.16 0.48
N GLN A 93 14.18 -4.13 -0.37
CA GLN A 93 15.08 -5.25 -0.60
C GLN A 93 15.31 -5.44 -2.09
N PHE A 94 16.54 -5.75 -2.43
CA PHE A 94 16.88 -6.25 -3.76
C PHE A 94 17.02 -7.76 -3.68
N ARG A 95 16.40 -8.46 -4.60
CA ARG A 95 16.47 -9.92 -4.68
C ARG A 95 16.95 -10.37 -6.06
#